data_d839ef394719a5ec68cf49bd67142220
#
_entry.id   d839ef394719a5ec68cf49bd67142220
#
_cell.length_a   1.000
_cell.length_b   1.000
_cell.length_c   1.000
_cell.angle_alpha   90.00
_cell.angle_beta   90.00
_cell.angle_gamma   90.00
#
_symmetry.space_group_name_H-M   'P 1'
#
loop_
_entity.id
_entity.type
_entity.pdbx_description
1 polymer ?
#
loop_
_entity_poly.entity_id
_entity_poly.type
_entity_poly.pdbx_seq_one_letter_code
_entity_poly.pdbx_strand_id
1 'polypeptide(L)'
;MKIVNKKTTIQLLITSLFALNLTACDSQQETIVDKKQVVKLQGPATGVLTDSAVEGVSYAAASGASGITDATGLYKFNHGDSVEFRIGKLNLGKINATGLTTAIELAAGDQNKLLNLLILFQSLDADNDPNNGISIPLAAADALDASLDLKTDPANFSNSPALAAAREAASIPGSIKTADEANTHFLSQAVNLLGSHLWVNQDDTSLNFFRFSTDGSGEYLHGIATPDDSCDANRSCGSKLVFTAGVEYGTAKAVEYDERGFKLVSTTEVDTDLQSGLSHPRPKWRIYTDGNELIISDIVIVQRERKQASLFGELFHISEPLQLSSDDEVAETTVQEIRYPRMNNSESIVGAWTANKDSIKSPVFLFFPDNRYMLVDPTGNATQSTPAACAKPGVELATYSFDPASSTLKLSSFTYNTAGCAGLSGHDGKPITFKINGNAQNATLSGNGLAPISLQRISN
;
A
#
# COMPACT_ATOMS: atom_id res chain seq x y z
N MET A 1 -25.43 66.80 40.36
CA MET A 1 -26.11 66.48 41.65
C MET A 1 -26.68 65.07 41.53
N LYS A 2 -26.02 64.16 42.20
CA LYS A 2 -26.59 63.04 43.01
C LYS A 2 -27.77 62.28 42.34
N ILE A 3 -27.91 60.99 42.25
CA ILE A 3 -27.50 59.83 43.05
C ILE A 3 -28.27 58.64 42.51
N VAL A 4 -27.61 57.46 42.31
CA VAL A 4 -27.85 56.11 42.90
C VAL A 4 -28.94 55.21 42.35
N ASN A 5 -28.43 54.06 41.86
CA ASN A 5 -28.79 52.65 42.15
C ASN A 5 -30.27 52.21 42.29
N LYS A 6 -30.60 51.10 41.61
CA LYS A 6 -30.73 49.77 42.26
C LYS A 6 -31.27 48.70 41.29
N LYS A 7 -30.72 47.54 41.50
CA LYS A 7 -31.17 46.19 41.02
C LYS A 7 -32.63 45.91 41.40
N THR A 8 -33.32 45.15 40.62
CA THR A 8 -34.16 44.06 41.15
C THR A 8 -34.53 43.01 40.10
N THR A 9 -34.23 41.80 40.45
CA THR A 9 -34.64 40.52 39.86
C THR A 9 -36.12 40.27 40.16
N ILE A 10 -36.93 39.70 39.23
CA ILE A 10 -38.11 38.89 39.55
C ILE A 10 -38.35 37.82 38.48
N GLN A 11 -38.66 36.65 38.97
CA GLN A 11 -38.91 35.34 38.38
C GLN A 11 -40.30 35.18 37.82
N LEU A 12 -40.39 34.14 36.93
CA LEU A 12 -41.45 33.16 36.69
C LEU A 12 -42.83 33.66 36.26
N LEU A 13 -43.33 33.12 35.14
CA LEU A 13 -44.46 32.19 35.18
C LEU A 13 -44.67 31.50 33.79
N ILE A 14 -45.00 30.22 33.88
CA ILE A 14 -45.29 29.22 32.88
C ILE A 14 -46.66 29.52 32.24
N THR A 15 -46.78 29.36 30.92
CA THR A 15 -48.00 28.86 30.27
C THR A 15 -47.70 28.04 29.03
N SER A 16 -48.13 26.82 29.12
CA SER A 16 -48.14 25.78 28.08
C SER A 16 -49.09 26.13 26.95
N LEU A 17 -48.62 25.96 25.68
CA LEU A 17 -49.55 25.73 24.58
C LEU A 17 -48.98 24.71 23.62
N PHE A 18 -49.75 23.66 23.41
CA PHE A 18 -49.50 22.59 22.44
C PHE A 18 -49.36 23.15 21.02
N ALA A 19 -48.26 22.78 20.35
CA ALA A 19 -48.17 22.87 18.91
C ALA A 19 -47.58 21.59 18.38
N LEU A 20 -48.24 21.01 17.41
CA LEU A 20 -47.98 19.73 16.76
C LEU A 20 -46.56 19.61 16.24
N ASN A 21 -45.94 18.52 16.61
CA ASN A 21 -44.70 18.04 16.00
C ASN A 21 -45.00 17.46 14.62
N LEU A 22 -44.62 18.16 13.58
CA LEU A 22 -44.29 17.56 12.29
C LEU A 22 -42.83 17.18 12.33
N THR A 23 -42.54 15.94 12.64
CA THR A 23 -41.22 15.36 12.48
C THR A 23 -40.91 15.18 10.99
N ALA A 24 -40.24 16.15 10.41
CA ALA A 24 -39.44 15.92 9.21
C ALA A 24 -38.19 15.11 9.66
N CYS A 25 -38.17 13.84 9.31
CA CYS A 25 -36.91 13.06 9.33
C CYS A 25 -35.95 13.66 8.31
N ASP A 26 -35.10 14.56 8.77
CA ASP A 26 -33.86 14.89 8.08
C ASP A 26 -32.79 13.95 8.61
N SER A 27 -32.66 12.80 7.94
CA SER A 27 -31.56 11.88 8.17
C SER A 27 -30.32 12.43 7.45
N GLN A 28 -29.71 13.46 8.01
CA GLN A 28 -28.30 13.72 7.78
C GLN A 28 -27.55 12.62 8.52
N GLN A 29 -27.32 11.52 7.83
CA GLN A 29 -26.33 10.56 8.23
C GLN A 29 -24.97 11.22 7.97
N GLU A 30 -24.51 12.00 8.95
CA GLU A 30 -23.08 12.32 9.04
C GLU A 30 -22.37 10.98 9.15
N THR A 31 -21.77 10.55 8.07
CA THR A 31 -20.72 9.52 8.10
C THR A 31 -19.64 10.06 9.03
N ILE A 32 -19.67 9.65 10.29
CA ILE A 32 -18.55 9.77 11.19
C ILE A 32 -17.46 8.89 10.55
N VAL A 33 -16.64 9.52 9.70
CA VAL A 33 -15.35 8.94 9.33
C VAL A 33 -14.57 8.95 10.64
N ASP A 34 -14.55 7.81 11.29
CA ASP A 34 -13.70 7.59 12.46
C ASP A 34 -12.28 7.89 12.01
N LYS A 35 -11.79 9.06 12.41
CA LYS A 35 -10.41 9.46 12.17
C LYS A 35 -9.57 8.55 13.07
N LYS A 36 -9.26 7.36 12.58
CA LYS A 36 -8.23 6.49 13.14
C LYS A 36 -7.06 7.43 13.46
N GLN A 37 -6.75 7.62 14.73
CA GLN A 37 -5.65 8.50 15.14
C GLN A 37 -4.40 7.97 14.46
N VAL A 38 -3.93 8.70 13.45
CA VAL A 38 -2.65 8.41 12.82
C VAL A 38 -1.62 8.59 13.90
N VAL A 39 -1.09 7.48 14.43
CA VAL A 39 0.02 7.52 15.39
C VAL A 39 1.19 8.14 14.66
N LYS A 40 1.51 9.39 15.00
CA LYS A 40 2.64 10.08 14.42
C LYS A 40 3.91 9.37 14.90
N LEU A 41 4.55 8.63 14.01
CA LEU A 41 5.82 7.98 14.27
C LEU A 41 6.86 9.05 14.71
N GLN A 42 7.70 8.72 15.68
CA GLN A 42 8.72 9.61 16.24
C GLN A 42 10.04 8.87 16.43
N GLY A 43 11.13 9.63 16.44
CA GLY A 43 12.47 9.09 16.68
C GLY A 43 13.21 8.64 15.42
N PRO A 44 14.36 7.97 15.62
CA PRO A 44 15.21 7.53 14.52
C PRO A 44 14.52 6.51 13.61
N ALA A 45 14.78 6.64 12.35
CA ALA A 45 14.27 5.76 11.29
C ALA A 45 15.32 5.58 10.20
N THR A 46 15.08 4.63 9.33
CA THR A 46 15.87 4.38 8.13
C THR A 46 14.97 4.36 6.91
N GLY A 47 15.52 4.78 5.78
CA GLY A 47 14.89 4.64 4.47
C GLY A 47 15.88 4.09 3.46
N VAL A 48 15.36 3.66 2.34
CA VAL A 48 16.16 3.12 1.22
C VAL A 48 15.97 4.03 0.01
N LEU A 49 17.09 4.47 -0.58
CA LEU A 49 17.11 5.11 -1.90
C LEU A 49 17.27 4.03 -2.97
N THR A 50 16.36 3.98 -3.91
CA THR A 50 16.31 2.87 -4.86
C THR A 50 15.78 3.25 -6.25
N ASP A 51 16.34 2.58 -7.23
CA ASP A 51 15.96 2.36 -8.63
C ASP A 51 16.27 0.89 -9.02
N SER A 52 17.21 0.28 -8.60
CA SER A 52 17.70 -0.72 -7.64
C SER A 52 18.36 0.00 -6.46
N ALA A 53 18.78 -0.75 -5.42
CA ALA A 53 19.44 -0.12 -4.27
C ALA A 53 20.59 0.79 -4.74
N VAL A 54 20.59 2.08 -4.35
CA VAL A 54 21.57 3.08 -4.83
C VAL A 54 22.59 3.39 -3.75
N GLU A 55 23.82 2.90 -3.92
CA GLU A 55 24.99 3.21 -3.10
C GLU A 55 25.70 4.47 -3.58
N GLY A 56 26.37 5.19 -2.67
CA GLY A 56 27.26 6.29 -3.03
C GLY A 56 26.60 7.67 -3.09
N VAL A 57 25.33 7.78 -2.73
CA VAL A 57 24.60 9.06 -2.68
C VAL A 57 24.73 9.67 -1.29
N SER A 58 25.21 10.92 -1.18
CA SER A 58 25.23 11.63 0.08
C SER A 58 23.85 12.14 0.47
N TYR A 59 23.54 12.10 1.76
CA TYR A 59 22.28 12.59 2.31
C TYR A 59 22.49 13.46 3.55
N ALA A 60 21.57 14.39 3.77
CA ALA A 60 21.55 15.23 4.96
C ALA A 60 20.09 15.44 5.42
N ALA A 61 19.76 14.95 6.61
CA ALA A 61 18.46 15.09 7.24
C ALA A 61 18.39 16.39 8.06
N ALA A 62 17.19 16.96 8.19
CA ALA A 62 16.96 18.19 8.94
C ALA A 62 17.32 18.08 10.42
N SER A 63 17.22 16.89 11.02
CA SER A 63 17.63 16.61 12.40
C SER A 63 19.16 16.52 12.60
N GLY A 64 19.96 16.61 11.52
CA GLY A 64 21.42 16.54 11.54
C GLY A 64 22.00 15.17 11.23
N ALA A 65 21.20 14.11 11.02
CA ALA A 65 21.68 12.85 10.51
C ALA A 65 22.21 13.05 9.08
N SER A 66 23.39 12.53 8.76
CA SER A 66 24.00 12.65 7.44
C SER A 66 24.94 11.47 7.16
N GLY A 67 25.22 11.21 5.91
CA GLY A 67 26.09 10.13 5.49
C GLY A 67 26.07 9.92 3.99
N ILE A 68 26.46 8.73 3.60
CA ILE A 68 26.40 8.23 2.22
C ILE A 68 25.56 6.95 2.26
N THR A 69 24.72 6.72 1.27
CA THR A 69 23.95 5.48 1.15
C THR A 69 24.86 4.28 0.95
N ASP A 70 24.57 3.19 1.63
CA ASP A 70 25.33 1.95 1.53
C ASP A 70 24.86 1.05 0.36
N ALA A 71 25.46 -0.13 0.21
CA ALA A 71 25.11 -1.08 -0.85
C ALA A 71 23.65 -1.54 -0.86
N THR A 72 22.91 -1.28 0.21
CA THR A 72 21.44 -1.51 0.28
C THR A 72 20.63 -0.25 0.03
N GLY A 73 21.27 0.86 -0.31
CA GLY A 73 20.65 2.16 -0.50
C GLY A 73 20.24 2.85 0.80
N LEU A 74 20.69 2.35 1.96
CA LEU A 74 20.22 2.79 3.27
C LEU A 74 20.65 4.22 3.60
N TYR A 75 19.71 5.03 4.08
CA TYR A 75 19.95 6.33 4.70
C TYR A 75 19.22 6.45 6.05
N LYS A 76 19.66 7.39 6.90
CA LYS A 76 19.14 7.59 8.27
C LYS A 76 18.48 8.94 8.42
N PHE A 77 17.37 8.98 9.16
CA PHE A 77 16.61 10.20 9.44
C PHE A 77 15.83 10.06 10.75
N ASN A 78 15.17 11.11 11.21
CA ASN A 78 14.10 11.01 12.23
C ASN A 78 12.75 11.19 11.55
N HIS A 79 11.74 10.49 12.04
CA HIS A 79 10.38 10.64 11.52
C HIS A 79 9.95 12.12 11.52
N GLY A 80 9.53 12.61 10.38
CA GLY A 80 9.15 14.00 10.12
C GLY A 80 10.28 14.88 9.59
N ASP A 81 11.49 14.33 9.39
CA ASP A 81 12.57 15.06 8.73
C ASP A 81 12.29 15.26 7.24
N SER A 82 12.86 16.34 6.72
CA SER A 82 13.20 16.40 5.29
C SER A 82 14.64 15.96 5.11
N VAL A 83 14.92 15.27 3.99
CA VAL A 83 16.25 14.79 3.63
C VAL A 83 16.63 15.34 2.24
N GLU A 84 17.83 15.91 2.14
CA GLU A 84 18.42 16.35 0.87
C GLU A 84 19.43 15.30 0.40
N PHE A 85 19.36 14.96 -0.88
CA PHE A 85 20.26 14.00 -1.52
C PHE A 85 21.17 14.68 -2.56
N ARG A 86 22.42 14.23 -2.64
CA ARG A 86 23.44 14.74 -3.57
C ARG A 86 24.33 13.64 -4.10
N ILE A 87 24.82 13.81 -5.34
CA ILE A 87 25.99 13.07 -5.85
C ILE A 87 27.09 14.12 -6.07
N GLY A 88 28.14 14.06 -5.28
CA GLY A 88 29.16 15.10 -5.28
C GLY A 88 28.56 16.50 -5.04
N LYS A 89 28.71 17.40 -6.00
CA LYS A 89 28.13 18.76 -5.94
C LYS A 89 26.72 18.86 -6.50
N LEU A 90 26.24 17.85 -7.21
CA LEU A 90 24.92 17.85 -7.85
C LEU A 90 23.84 17.60 -6.80
N ASN A 91 22.88 18.51 -6.71
CA ASN A 91 21.70 18.36 -5.86
C ASN A 91 20.62 17.57 -6.60
N LEU A 92 20.23 16.41 -6.06
CA LEU A 92 19.18 15.55 -6.63
C LEU A 92 17.78 15.99 -6.20
N GLY A 93 17.67 16.61 -5.03
CA GLY A 93 16.39 17.07 -4.48
C GLY A 93 16.31 16.93 -2.97
N LYS A 94 15.21 17.45 -2.42
CA LYS A 94 14.87 17.38 -1.02
C LYS A 94 13.45 16.85 -0.89
N ILE A 95 13.29 15.84 -0.06
CA ILE A 95 12.01 15.15 0.15
C ILE A 95 11.60 15.18 1.62
N ASN A 96 10.34 14.88 1.90
CA ASN A 96 9.93 14.43 3.24
C ASN A 96 10.35 12.97 3.37
N ALA A 97 11.14 12.66 4.40
CA ALA A 97 11.74 11.35 4.55
C ALA A 97 10.68 10.28 4.88
N THR A 98 10.75 9.17 4.14
CA THR A 98 9.92 7.98 4.30
C THR A 98 10.80 6.72 4.31
N GLY A 99 10.19 5.55 4.47
CA GLY A 99 10.91 4.27 4.42
C GLY A 99 11.48 3.92 3.05
N LEU A 100 10.93 4.49 1.98
CA LEU A 100 11.37 4.29 0.60
C LEU A 100 11.49 5.63 -0.12
N THR A 101 12.50 5.80 -0.93
CA THR A 101 12.71 6.96 -1.81
C THR A 101 13.14 6.48 -3.18
N THR A 102 12.48 6.95 -4.21
CA THR A 102 12.80 6.69 -5.61
C THR A 102 13.03 7.99 -6.38
N ALA A 103 13.29 7.87 -7.66
CA ALA A 103 13.34 9.02 -8.55
C ALA A 103 12.00 9.79 -8.62
N ILE A 104 10.87 9.14 -8.29
CA ILE A 104 9.54 9.79 -8.29
C ILE A 104 9.49 10.93 -7.25
N GLU A 105 9.88 10.66 -5.99
CA GLU A 105 9.90 11.65 -4.91
C GLU A 105 10.91 12.76 -5.19
N LEU A 106 12.11 12.38 -5.65
CA LEU A 106 13.18 13.34 -5.95
C LEU A 106 12.81 14.26 -7.11
N ALA A 107 12.05 13.77 -8.08
CA ALA A 107 11.60 14.55 -9.25
C ALA A 107 10.56 15.61 -8.86
N ALA A 108 9.77 15.37 -7.82
CA ALA A 108 8.72 16.29 -7.35
C ALA A 108 7.75 16.73 -8.47
N GLY A 109 7.28 15.76 -9.29
CA GLY A 109 6.34 15.97 -10.39
C GLY A 109 6.96 16.43 -11.73
N ASP A 110 8.27 16.65 -11.79
CA ASP A 110 8.98 17.02 -13.03
C ASP A 110 9.41 15.77 -13.80
N GLN A 111 8.77 15.50 -14.94
CA GLN A 111 8.99 14.28 -15.73
C GLN A 111 10.39 14.21 -16.36
N ASN A 112 10.94 15.33 -16.83
CA ASN A 112 12.30 15.35 -17.33
C ASN A 112 13.30 15.04 -16.22
N LYS A 113 13.13 15.65 -15.06
CA LYS A 113 13.96 15.38 -13.89
C LYS A 113 13.87 13.93 -13.46
N LEU A 114 12.69 13.31 -13.50
CA LEU A 114 12.50 11.92 -13.18
C LEU A 114 13.34 11.03 -14.10
N LEU A 115 13.17 11.15 -15.42
CA LEU A 115 13.92 10.38 -16.39
C LEU A 115 15.44 10.63 -16.28
N ASN A 116 15.85 11.89 -16.05
CA ASN A 116 17.26 12.23 -15.91
C ASN A 116 17.89 11.69 -14.62
N LEU A 117 17.11 11.55 -13.54
CA LEU A 117 17.57 10.85 -12.32
C LEU A 117 17.80 9.37 -12.59
N LEU A 118 16.88 8.69 -13.30
CA LEU A 118 17.04 7.29 -13.70
C LEU A 118 18.27 7.09 -14.60
N ILE A 119 18.42 7.93 -15.63
CA ILE A 119 19.61 7.94 -16.51
C ILE A 119 20.87 8.13 -15.66
N LEU A 120 20.88 9.09 -14.75
CA LEU A 120 22.02 9.42 -13.89
C LEU A 120 22.43 8.25 -13.03
N PHE A 121 21.52 7.67 -12.25
CA PHE A 121 21.80 6.56 -11.35
C PHE A 121 22.36 5.37 -12.12
N GLN A 122 21.66 4.91 -13.14
CA GLN A 122 22.05 3.73 -13.91
C GLN A 122 23.30 3.96 -14.77
N SER A 123 23.55 5.19 -15.22
CA SER A 123 24.75 5.51 -16.00
C SER A 123 26.00 5.68 -15.14
N LEU A 124 25.85 6.01 -13.86
CA LEU A 124 26.98 6.12 -12.91
C LEU A 124 27.24 4.83 -12.14
N ASP A 125 26.51 3.77 -12.43
CA ASP A 125 26.74 2.47 -11.86
C ASP A 125 28.11 1.90 -12.30
N ALA A 126 28.86 1.42 -11.32
CA ALA A 126 30.29 1.05 -11.47
C ALA A 126 30.53 -0.02 -12.53
N ASP A 127 29.65 -1.00 -12.66
CA ASP A 127 29.74 -2.08 -13.65
C ASP A 127 28.74 -1.92 -14.81
N ASN A 128 27.91 -0.86 -14.76
CA ASN A 128 26.88 -0.54 -15.75
C ASN A 128 25.76 -1.58 -15.88
N ASP A 129 25.57 -2.41 -14.82
CA ASP A 129 24.46 -3.38 -14.72
C ASP A 129 23.55 -3.09 -13.52
N PRO A 130 22.54 -2.22 -13.65
CA PRO A 130 21.69 -1.82 -12.54
C PRO A 130 20.82 -2.95 -11.95
N ASN A 131 20.81 -4.16 -12.57
CA ASN A 131 20.01 -5.28 -12.05
C ASN A 131 20.61 -5.89 -10.77
N ASN A 132 21.87 -5.70 -10.50
CA ASN A 132 22.55 -6.22 -9.31
C ASN A 132 22.69 -5.18 -8.18
N GLY A 133 22.09 -4.00 -8.34
CA GLY A 133 22.25 -2.80 -7.53
C GLY A 133 22.98 -1.71 -8.31
N ILE A 134 22.96 -0.50 -7.80
CA ILE A 134 23.63 0.66 -8.39
C ILE A 134 24.69 1.15 -7.41
N SER A 135 25.97 1.04 -7.79
CA SER A 135 27.09 1.51 -6.96
C SER A 135 27.77 2.70 -7.66
N ILE A 136 27.60 3.91 -7.11
CA ILE A 136 28.17 5.13 -7.67
C ILE A 136 29.56 5.36 -7.12
N PRO A 137 30.64 5.23 -7.95
CA PRO A 137 32.01 5.43 -7.50
C PRO A 137 32.27 6.87 -7.06
N LEU A 138 33.06 7.04 -6.00
CA LEU A 138 33.42 8.36 -5.48
C LEU A 138 34.08 9.23 -6.58
N ALA A 139 34.91 8.65 -7.46
CA ALA A 139 35.53 9.37 -8.57
C ALA A 139 34.52 9.94 -9.56
N ALA A 140 33.42 9.22 -9.84
CA ALA A 140 32.31 9.73 -10.64
C ALA A 140 31.57 10.87 -9.91
N ALA A 141 31.29 10.68 -8.62
CA ALA A 141 30.61 11.69 -7.81
C ALA A 141 31.43 12.99 -7.71
N ASP A 142 32.75 12.90 -7.49
CA ASP A 142 33.64 14.06 -7.39
C ASP A 142 33.79 14.82 -8.72
N ALA A 143 33.68 14.12 -9.85
CA ALA A 143 33.74 14.73 -11.18
C ALA A 143 32.42 15.39 -11.63
N LEU A 144 31.30 15.09 -10.98
CA LEU A 144 30.00 15.72 -11.31
C LEU A 144 30.00 17.19 -10.94
N ASP A 145 29.69 18.02 -11.92
CA ASP A 145 29.48 19.46 -11.71
C ASP A 145 28.07 19.77 -11.27
N ALA A 146 27.92 20.77 -10.38
CA ALA A 146 26.62 21.29 -9.95
C ALA A 146 25.81 21.95 -11.09
N SER A 147 26.44 22.25 -12.23
CA SER A 147 25.79 22.83 -13.41
C SER A 147 25.01 21.83 -14.25
N LEU A 148 25.11 20.53 -14.00
CA LEU A 148 24.33 19.51 -14.69
C LEU A 148 22.84 19.72 -14.41
N ASP A 149 22.08 20.08 -15.44
CA ASP A 149 20.64 20.40 -15.29
C ASP A 149 19.81 19.14 -15.41
N LEU A 150 19.26 18.68 -14.28
CA LEU A 150 18.37 17.53 -14.20
C LEU A 150 17.00 17.77 -14.87
N LYS A 151 16.64 18.99 -15.27
CA LYS A 151 15.35 19.30 -15.89
C LYS A 151 15.42 19.45 -17.39
N THR A 152 16.61 19.35 -17.96
CA THR A 152 16.78 19.41 -19.42
C THR A 152 16.09 18.22 -20.10
N ASP A 153 15.89 18.31 -21.41
CA ASP A 153 15.36 17.20 -22.21
C ASP A 153 16.23 15.93 -22.04
N PRO A 154 15.65 14.75 -21.79
CA PRO A 154 16.41 13.54 -21.52
C PRO A 154 17.40 13.11 -22.61
N ALA A 155 17.09 13.39 -23.89
CA ALA A 155 18.03 13.11 -24.98
C ALA A 155 19.26 14.03 -24.90
N ASN A 156 19.09 15.28 -24.50
CA ASN A 156 20.20 16.20 -24.27
C ASN A 156 20.99 15.81 -23.00
N PHE A 157 20.29 15.34 -21.96
CA PHE A 157 20.92 14.88 -20.71
C PHE A 157 21.84 13.69 -20.96
N SER A 158 21.38 12.67 -21.68
CA SER A 158 22.18 11.49 -22.06
C SER A 158 23.43 11.85 -22.88
N ASN A 159 23.41 12.97 -23.59
CA ASN A 159 24.54 13.46 -24.35
C ASN A 159 25.37 14.51 -23.61
N SER A 160 25.17 14.68 -22.28
CA SER A 160 25.89 15.68 -21.49
C SER A 160 27.38 15.37 -21.38
N PRO A 161 28.26 16.33 -21.76
CA PRO A 161 29.70 16.18 -21.53
C PRO A 161 30.09 16.00 -20.06
N ALA A 162 29.31 16.58 -19.12
CA ALA A 162 29.56 16.46 -17.70
C ALA A 162 29.30 15.03 -17.20
N LEU A 163 28.23 14.39 -17.68
CA LEU A 163 27.91 13.00 -17.36
C LEU A 163 28.98 12.05 -17.97
N ALA A 164 29.39 12.29 -19.21
CA ALA A 164 30.45 11.53 -19.87
C ALA A 164 31.80 11.64 -19.11
N ALA A 165 32.17 12.85 -18.70
CA ALA A 165 33.41 13.08 -17.93
C ALA A 165 33.36 12.39 -16.54
N ALA A 166 32.22 12.38 -15.87
CA ALA A 166 32.07 11.66 -14.59
C ALA A 166 32.28 10.15 -14.77
N ARG A 167 31.73 9.55 -15.82
CA ARG A 167 31.92 8.14 -16.15
C ARG A 167 33.37 7.82 -16.48
N GLU A 168 34.04 8.70 -17.28
CA GLU A 168 35.45 8.55 -17.63
C GLU A 168 36.35 8.60 -16.39
N ALA A 169 36.08 9.56 -15.47
CA ALA A 169 36.85 9.70 -14.23
C ALA A 169 36.80 8.44 -13.35
N ALA A 170 35.72 7.69 -13.39
CA ALA A 170 35.55 6.45 -12.66
C ALA A 170 35.82 5.19 -13.53
N SER A 171 36.20 5.34 -14.79
CA SER A 171 36.40 4.22 -15.74
C SER A 171 35.17 3.30 -15.85
N ILE A 172 33.95 3.84 -15.78
CA ILE A 172 32.73 3.07 -15.89
C ILE A 172 32.59 2.49 -17.30
N PRO A 173 32.40 1.16 -17.46
CA PRO A 173 32.28 0.51 -18.75
C PRO A 173 30.98 0.86 -19.50
N GLY A 174 30.91 0.50 -20.76
CA GLY A 174 29.70 0.62 -21.57
C GLY A 174 29.31 2.07 -21.91
N SER A 175 28.04 2.29 -22.26
CA SER A 175 27.48 3.58 -22.66
C SER A 175 26.66 4.24 -21.55
N ILE A 176 26.44 5.53 -21.68
CA ILE A 176 25.40 6.23 -20.92
C ILE A 176 24.04 5.62 -21.32
N LYS A 177 23.19 5.37 -20.33
CA LYS A 177 21.83 4.85 -20.55
C LYS A 177 20.98 5.87 -21.28
N THR A 178 20.19 5.40 -22.22
CA THR A 178 19.11 6.19 -22.82
C THR A 178 17.92 6.31 -21.86
N ALA A 179 17.01 7.24 -22.13
CA ALA A 179 15.77 7.38 -21.38
C ALA A 179 14.93 6.08 -21.40
N ASP A 180 14.86 5.42 -22.56
CA ASP A 180 14.08 4.19 -22.74
C ASP A 180 14.69 3.01 -21.96
N GLU A 181 16.02 2.86 -21.96
CA GLU A 181 16.72 1.84 -21.17
C GLU A 181 16.49 2.06 -19.68
N ALA A 182 16.70 3.30 -19.21
CA ALA A 182 16.55 3.66 -17.82
C ALA A 182 15.10 3.50 -17.33
N ASN A 183 14.13 3.91 -18.13
CA ASN A 183 12.71 3.73 -17.86
C ASN A 183 12.32 2.24 -17.83
N THR A 184 12.81 1.44 -18.76
CA THR A 184 12.52 0.00 -18.83
C THR A 184 13.02 -0.70 -17.58
N HIS A 185 14.25 -0.40 -17.13
CA HIS A 185 14.80 -0.93 -15.90
C HIS A 185 13.92 -0.54 -14.70
N PHE A 186 13.61 0.73 -14.51
CA PHE A 186 12.79 1.20 -13.38
C PHE A 186 11.43 0.53 -13.32
N LEU A 187 10.74 0.39 -14.46
CA LEU A 187 9.48 -0.34 -14.54
C LEU A 187 9.63 -1.82 -14.17
N SER A 188 10.77 -2.44 -14.49
CA SER A 188 11.04 -3.83 -14.13
C SER A 188 11.22 -4.04 -12.62
N GLN A 189 11.69 -3.01 -11.89
CA GLN A 189 11.87 -3.05 -10.44
C GLN A 189 10.59 -2.78 -9.65
N ALA A 190 9.53 -2.26 -10.29
CA ALA A 190 8.33 -1.80 -9.60
C ALA A 190 7.70 -2.85 -8.65
N VAL A 191 7.56 -4.10 -9.09
CA VAL A 191 6.98 -5.18 -8.27
C VAL A 191 7.91 -5.53 -7.10
N ASN A 192 9.23 -5.56 -7.32
CA ASN A 192 10.21 -5.78 -6.26
C ASN A 192 10.14 -4.70 -5.18
N LEU A 193 9.93 -3.43 -5.57
CA LEU A 193 9.75 -2.32 -4.63
C LEU A 193 8.50 -2.52 -3.76
N LEU A 194 7.41 -3.00 -4.35
CA LEU A 194 6.18 -3.31 -3.62
C LEU A 194 6.35 -4.53 -2.69
N GLY A 195 7.30 -5.41 -2.97
CA GLY A 195 7.56 -6.63 -2.22
C GLY A 195 8.33 -6.45 -0.92
N SER A 196 8.75 -5.24 -0.58
CA SER A 196 9.57 -4.95 0.62
C SER A 196 8.92 -5.40 1.93
N HIS A 197 7.58 -5.45 1.98
CA HIS A 197 6.81 -5.83 3.17
C HIS A 197 5.54 -6.61 2.81
N LEU A 198 4.88 -7.14 3.85
CA LEU A 198 3.49 -7.59 3.77
C LEU A 198 2.57 -6.41 4.08
N TRP A 199 1.56 -6.24 3.28
CA TRP A 199 0.65 -5.12 3.33
C TRP A 199 -0.73 -5.58 3.76
N VAL A 200 -1.29 -4.98 4.80
CA VAL A 200 -2.59 -5.37 5.34
C VAL A 200 -3.43 -4.14 5.63
N ASN A 201 -4.58 -4.05 4.97
CA ASN A 201 -5.63 -3.14 5.35
C ASN A 201 -6.67 -3.91 6.17
N GLN A 202 -7.00 -3.40 7.35
CA GLN A 202 -8.01 -4.00 8.22
C GLN A 202 -8.92 -2.92 8.77
N ASP A 203 -10.20 -3.18 8.77
CA ASP A 203 -11.20 -2.45 9.54
C ASP A 203 -11.93 -3.42 10.49
N ASP A 204 -13.00 -2.98 11.12
CA ASP A 204 -13.74 -3.80 12.09
C ASP A 204 -14.37 -5.03 11.45
N THR A 205 -14.57 -5.01 10.15
CA THR A 205 -15.33 -6.03 9.42
C THR A 205 -14.55 -6.70 8.29
N SER A 206 -13.47 -6.10 7.80
CA SER A 206 -12.72 -6.62 6.66
C SER A 206 -11.23 -6.77 6.92
N LEU A 207 -10.64 -7.72 6.22
CA LEU A 207 -9.20 -7.91 6.11
C LEU A 207 -8.84 -7.99 4.63
N ASN A 208 -7.83 -7.24 4.23
CA ASN A 208 -7.33 -7.21 2.88
C ASN A 208 -5.80 -7.24 2.91
N PHE A 209 -5.19 -8.11 2.12
CA PHE A 209 -3.79 -8.48 2.22
C PHE A 209 -3.14 -8.48 0.84
N PHE A 210 -1.94 -7.89 0.75
CA PHE A 210 -1.07 -8.00 -0.41
C PHE A 210 0.32 -8.49 -0.03
N ARG A 211 0.87 -9.36 -0.87
CA ARG A 211 2.26 -9.78 -0.87
C ARG A 211 2.78 -9.79 -2.30
N PHE A 212 3.98 -9.26 -2.51
CA PHE A 212 4.67 -9.27 -3.80
C PHE A 212 6.02 -9.99 -3.67
N SER A 213 6.49 -10.59 -4.75
CA SER A 213 7.83 -11.17 -4.81
C SER A 213 8.91 -10.08 -4.85
N THR A 214 10.11 -10.45 -4.41
CA THR A 214 11.30 -9.58 -4.45
C THR A 214 12.42 -10.16 -5.28
N ASP A 215 12.15 -11.25 -6.03
CA ASP A 215 13.13 -12.01 -6.79
C ASP A 215 13.10 -11.70 -8.31
N GLY A 216 12.34 -10.68 -8.71
CA GLY A 216 12.15 -10.32 -10.11
C GLY A 216 11.13 -11.15 -10.87
N SER A 217 10.50 -12.15 -10.23
CA SER A 217 9.46 -12.97 -10.88
C SER A 217 8.19 -12.19 -11.19
N GLY A 218 7.94 -11.09 -10.46
CA GLY A 218 6.71 -10.32 -10.56
C GLY A 218 5.49 -11.01 -9.96
N GLU A 219 5.68 -12.08 -9.19
CA GLU A 219 4.55 -12.79 -8.55
C GLU A 219 3.90 -11.92 -7.48
N TYR A 220 2.57 -12.04 -7.35
CA TYR A 220 1.80 -11.40 -6.30
C TYR A 220 0.74 -12.34 -5.75
N LEU A 221 0.36 -12.09 -4.50
CA LEU A 221 -0.71 -12.75 -3.78
C LEU A 221 -1.58 -11.68 -3.12
N HIS A 222 -2.86 -11.73 -3.39
CA HIS A 222 -3.89 -10.92 -2.76
C HIS A 222 -4.89 -11.82 -2.05
N GLY A 223 -5.34 -11.43 -0.89
CA GLY A 223 -6.40 -12.11 -0.16
C GLY A 223 -7.33 -11.11 0.48
N ILE A 224 -8.62 -11.34 0.37
CA ILE A 224 -9.65 -10.50 0.97
C ILE A 224 -10.65 -11.36 1.74
N ALA A 225 -11.03 -10.91 2.92
CA ALA A 225 -12.12 -11.44 3.72
C ALA A 225 -12.98 -10.28 4.22
N THR A 226 -14.16 -10.16 3.65
CA THR A 226 -15.12 -9.11 3.98
C THR A 226 -16.40 -9.78 4.43
N PRO A 227 -16.91 -9.52 5.65
CA PRO A 227 -18.22 -9.98 6.06
C PRO A 227 -19.30 -9.17 5.33
N ASP A 228 -19.70 -9.63 4.17
CA ASP A 228 -20.84 -9.05 3.46
C ASP A 228 -21.96 -10.05 3.37
N ASP A 229 -22.95 -9.89 4.23
CA ASP A 229 -24.17 -10.69 4.28
C ASP A 229 -25.08 -10.48 3.04
N SER A 230 -24.73 -9.53 2.15
CA SER A 230 -25.50 -9.26 0.93
C SER A 230 -25.17 -10.21 -0.23
N CYS A 231 -24.11 -11.00 -0.09
CA CYS A 231 -23.73 -12.01 -1.07
C CYS A 231 -24.24 -13.39 -0.67
N ASP A 232 -25.01 -14.02 -1.54
CA ASP A 232 -25.44 -15.40 -1.33
C ASP A 232 -24.26 -16.40 -1.51
N ALA A 233 -24.53 -17.66 -1.14
CA ALA A 233 -23.55 -18.75 -1.28
C ALA A 233 -23.09 -19.00 -2.74
N ASN A 234 -23.82 -18.46 -3.73
CA ASN A 234 -23.49 -18.52 -5.15
C ASN A 234 -22.77 -17.25 -5.64
N ARG A 235 -22.40 -16.35 -4.72
CA ARG A 235 -21.72 -15.08 -5.00
C ARG A 235 -22.51 -14.09 -5.87
N SER A 236 -23.83 -14.18 -5.83
CA SER A 236 -24.72 -13.23 -6.48
C SER A 236 -24.96 -12.05 -5.55
N CYS A 237 -24.17 -11.01 -5.70
CA CYS A 237 -24.22 -9.81 -4.86
C CYS A 237 -25.11 -8.70 -5.43
N GLY A 238 -25.98 -9.03 -6.36
CA GLY A 238 -26.85 -8.07 -7.05
C GLY A 238 -26.04 -7.08 -7.91
N SER A 239 -26.58 -5.88 -8.12
CA SER A 239 -25.91 -4.84 -8.92
C SER A 239 -24.89 -4.02 -8.13
N LYS A 240 -24.65 -4.31 -6.85
CA LYS A 240 -23.62 -3.65 -6.04
C LYS A 240 -22.27 -4.32 -6.29
N LEU A 241 -21.24 -3.51 -6.49
CA LEU A 241 -19.84 -3.97 -6.45
C LEU A 241 -19.52 -4.36 -5.00
N VAL A 242 -19.66 -5.63 -4.70
CA VAL A 242 -19.37 -6.18 -3.38
C VAL A 242 -18.04 -6.90 -3.47
N PHE A 243 -17.12 -6.52 -2.58
CA PHE A 243 -15.86 -7.23 -2.42
C PHE A 243 -16.17 -8.59 -1.78
N THR A 244 -15.92 -9.66 -2.50
CA THR A 244 -16.14 -11.03 -2.02
C THR A 244 -14.91 -11.56 -1.33
N ALA A 245 -15.10 -12.46 -0.35
CA ALA A 245 -13.99 -13.18 0.27
C ALA A 245 -13.35 -14.15 -0.72
N GLY A 246 -12.04 -14.07 -0.88
CA GLY A 246 -11.31 -14.92 -1.83
C GLY A 246 -9.82 -14.60 -1.89
N VAL A 247 -9.16 -15.22 -2.85
CA VAL A 247 -7.73 -15.07 -3.11
C VAL A 247 -7.50 -14.85 -4.60
N GLU A 248 -6.52 -14.01 -4.90
CA GLU A 248 -5.98 -13.80 -6.24
C GLU A 248 -4.47 -14.05 -6.22
N TYR A 249 -3.97 -14.80 -7.19
CA TYR A 249 -2.57 -15.08 -7.38
C TYR A 249 -2.22 -15.01 -8.87
N GLY A 250 -1.07 -14.47 -9.17
CA GLY A 250 -0.57 -14.36 -10.55
C GLY A 250 0.75 -13.62 -10.62
N THR A 251 1.04 -13.07 -11.80
CA THR A 251 2.18 -12.20 -12.04
C THR A 251 1.70 -10.81 -12.42
N ALA A 252 2.45 -9.79 -12.03
CA ALA A 252 2.20 -8.40 -12.38
C ALA A 252 3.46 -7.75 -12.92
N LYS A 253 3.29 -6.73 -13.76
CA LYS A 253 4.37 -5.88 -14.23
C LYS A 253 3.88 -4.44 -14.34
N ALA A 254 4.77 -3.49 -14.08
CA ALA A 254 4.49 -2.09 -14.34
C ALA A 254 4.60 -1.79 -15.84
N VAL A 255 3.69 -0.96 -16.34
CA VAL A 255 3.66 -0.54 -17.74
C VAL A 255 3.82 0.97 -17.91
N GLU A 256 3.48 1.74 -16.90
CA GLU A 256 3.66 3.18 -16.81
C GLU A 256 3.70 3.62 -15.35
N TYR A 257 4.12 4.85 -15.08
CA TYR A 257 4.06 5.48 -13.77
C TYR A 257 3.78 6.99 -13.90
N ASP A 258 3.29 7.57 -12.82
CA ASP A 258 3.18 9.01 -12.62
C ASP A 258 3.56 9.34 -11.16
N GLU A 259 3.33 10.58 -10.72
CA GLU A 259 3.63 11.03 -9.35
C GLU A 259 2.87 10.25 -8.25
N ARG A 260 1.85 9.47 -8.60
CA ARG A 260 1.07 8.62 -7.68
C ARG A 260 1.59 7.19 -7.60
N GLY A 261 2.53 6.81 -8.47
CA GLY A 261 3.12 5.47 -8.53
C GLY A 261 2.90 4.73 -9.85
N PHE A 262 2.89 3.41 -9.80
CA PHE A 262 2.93 2.52 -10.95
C PHE A 262 1.52 2.07 -11.38
N LYS A 263 1.31 1.99 -12.68
CA LYS A 263 0.21 1.23 -13.26
C LYS A 263 0.67 -0.19 -13.51
N LEU A 264 0.04 -1.14 -12.83
CA LEU A 264 0.30 -2.55 -13.01
C LEU A 264 -0.68 -3.16 -14.02
N VAL A 265 -0.20 -4.14 -14.76
CA VAL A 265 -1.02 -5.12 -15.48
C VAL A 265 -0.67 -6.49 -14.95
N SER A 266 -1.69 -7.34 -14.76
CA SER A 266 -1.52 -8.66 -14.19
C SER A 266 -1.91 -9.76 -15.19
N THR A 267 -1.34 -10.94 -14.97
CA THR A 267 -1.78 -12.20 -15.55
C THR A 267 -2.13 -13.11 -14.38
N THR A 268 -3.42 -13.38 -14.21
CA THR A 268 -3.95 -14.08 -13.05
C THR A 268 -4.03 -15.57 -13.32
N GLU A 269 -3.49 -16.39 -12.42
CA GLU A 269 -3.59 -17.85 -12.45
C GLU A 269 -4.75 -18.34 -11.56
N VAL A 270 -4.98 -17.64 -10.45
CA VAL A 270 -6.06 -17.93 -9.49
C VAL A 270 -6.81 -16.66 -9.22
N ASP A 271 -8.13 -16.67 -9.33
CA ASP A 271 -9.02 -15.57 -9.02
C ASP A 271 -10.31 -16.15 -8.43
N THR A 272 -10.46 -16.01 -7.12
CA THR A 272 -11.66 -16.43 -6.40
C THR A 272 -12.37 -15.27 -5.71
N ASP A 273 -11.79 -14.07 -5.75
CA ASP A 273 -12.35 -12.85 -5.18
C ASP A 273 -13.14 -12.00 -6.18
N LEU A 274 -13.10 -12.35 -7.45
CA LEU A 274 -13.90 -11.91 -8.61
C LEU A 274 -13.82 -10.44 -8.99
N GLN A 275 -13.56 -9.49 -8.11
CA GLN A 275 -13.57 -8.03 -8.40
C GLN A 275 -12.58 -7.23 -7.56
N SER A 276 -11.76 -7.90 -6.79
CA SER A 276 -10.70 -7.29 -6.00
C SER A 276 -9.33 -7.56 -6.63
N GLY A 277 -8.28 -7.02 -6.03
CA GLY A 277 -6.91 -7.30 -6.43
C GLY A 277 -6.49 -6.64 -7.75
N LEU A 278 -5.52 -7.23 -8.42
CA LEU A 278 -4.89 -6.67 -9.61
C LEU A 278 -5.51 -7.18 -10.92
N SER A 279 -6.36 -8.23 -10.88
CA SER A 279 -7.04 -8.77 -12.06
C SER A 279 -8.05 -7.79 -12.66
N HIS A 280 -8.57 -6.88 -11.85
CA HIS A 280 -9.55 -5.87 -12.25
C HIS A 280 -9.06 -4.44 -11.98
N PRO A 281 -7.88 -4.04 -12.47
CA PRO A 281 -7.36 -2.71 -12.22
C PRO A 281 -8.21 -1.67 -12.93
N ARG A 282 -8.57 -0.60 -12.23
CA ARG A 282 -9.21 0.54 -12.86
C ARG A 282 -8.19 1.31 -13.70
N PRO A 283 -8.57 1.91 -14.85
CA PRO A 283 -7.61 2.54 -15.76
C PRO A 283 -6.73 3.64 -15.13
N LYS A 284 -7.26 4.30 -14.08
CA LYS A 284 -6.58 5.40 -13.38
C LYS A 284 -5.90 4.99 -12.08
N TRP A 285 -5.89 3.71 -11.76
CA TRP A 285 -5.21 3.19 -10.58
C TRP A 285 -3.71 3.34 -10.71
N ARG A 286 -3.11 3.72 -9.58
CA ARG A 286 -1.68 3.65 -9.35
C ARG A 286 -1.43 2.96 -8.02
N ILE A 287 -0.36 2.21 -7.98
CA ILE A 287 0.08 1.51 -6.78
C ILE A 287 1.52 1.92 -6.46
N TYR A 288 1.76 2.21 -5.21
CA TYR A 288 3.05 2.68 -4.73
C TYR A 288 3.26 2.31 -3.26
N THR A 289 4.48 2.38 -2.78
CA THR A 289 4.79 2.28 -1.35
C THR A 289 5.79 3.36 -0.95
N ASP A 290 5.57 3.94 0.22
CA ASP A 290 6.53 4.81 0.88
C ASP A 290 7.43 4.04 1.89
N GLY A 291 7.38 2.70 1.89
CA GLY A 291 8.07 1.81 2.80
C GLY A 291 7.38 1.62 4.15
N ASN A 292 6.30 2.34 4.45
CA ASN A 292 5.47 2.15 5.65
C ASN A 292 4.07 1.67 5.29
N GLU A 293 3.57 2.12 4.15
CA GLU A 293 2.25 1.77 3.63
C GLU A 293 2.34 1.46 2.14
N LEU A 294 1.51 0.52 1.68
CA LEU A 294 1.17 0.38 0.28
C LEU A 294 -0.04 1.28 0.00
N ILE A 295 0.05 2.09 -1.03
CA ILE A 295 -0.96 3.08 -1.37
C ILE A 295 -1.52 2.73 -2.75
N ILE A 296 -2.82 2.51 -2.81
CA ILE A 296 -3.56 2.36 -4.07
C ILE A 296 -4.37 3.64 -4.25
N SER A 297 -4.04 4.43 -5.28
CA SER A 297 -4.72 5.68 -5.60
C SER A 297 -5.56 5.54 -6.85
N ASP A 298 -6.78 6.10 -6.84
CA ASP A 298 -7.68 6.17 -7.99
C ASP A 298 -8.14 7.63 -8.20
N ILE A 299 -8.30 8.03 -9.44
CA ILE A 299 -8.89 9.32 -9.78
C ILE A 299 -10.38 9.10 -10.05
N VAL A 300 -11.20 9.59 -9.14
CA VAL A 300 -12.65 9.51 -9.25
C VAL A 300 -13.21 10.85 -9.71
N ILE A 301 -14.05 10.81 -10.74
CA ILE A 301 -14.80 11.98 -11.18
C ILE A 301 -16.05 12.07 -10.32
N VAL A 302 -16.09 13.02 -9.41
CA VAL A 302 -17.27 13.31 -8.62
C VAL A 302 -18.17 14.24 -9.44
N GLN A 303 -19.25 13.69 -10.00
CA GLN A 303 -20.32 14.54 -10.55
C GLN A 303 -21.03 15.17 -9.36
N ARG A 304 -20.95 16.49 -9.22
CA ARG A 304 -21.85 17.17 -8.29
C ARG A 304 -23.27 17.00 -8.82
N GLU A 305 -24.11 16.29 -8.09
CA GLU A 305 -25.55 16.34 -8.30
C GLU A 305 -25.97 17.82 -8.23
N ARG A 306 -26.47 18.34 -9.34
CA ARG A 306 -27.13 19.64 -9.31
C ARG A 306 -28.22 19.56 -8.26
N LYS A 307 -28.12 20.31 -7.17
CA LYS A 307 -29.32 20.69 -6.40
C LYS A 307 -30.19 21.41 -7.39
N GLN A 308 -31.20 20.72 -7.93
CA GLN A 308 -32.24 21.34 -8.72
C GLN A 308 -32.77 22.48 -7.88
N ALA A 309 -32.66 23.69 -8.42
CA ALA A 309 -33.41 24.83 -7.96
C ALA A 309 -34.88 24.59 -8.33
N SER A 310 -35.52 23.62 -7.68
CA SER A 310 -36.89 23.23 -7.96
C SER A 310 -37.93 24.18 -7.34
N LEU A 311 -37.49 25.29 -6.74
CA LEU A 311 -38.42 26.25 -6.11
C LEU A 311 -39.11 27.20 -7.12
N PHE A 312 -38.59 27.32 -8.34
CA PHE A 312 -39.19 28.21 -9.34
C PHE A 312 -39.92 27.49 -10.48
N GLY A 313 -39.70 26.21 -10.71
CA GLY A 313 -40.36 25.43 -11.77
C GLY A 313 -41.83 25.12 -11.47
N GLU A 314 -42.23 24.96 -10.20
CA GLU A 314 -43.62 24.66 -9.83
C GLU A 314 -44.55 25.88 -9.85
N LEU A 315 -43.99 27.10 -9.79
CA LEU A 315 -44.82 28.32 -9.74
C LEU A 315 -45.27 28.83 -11.12
N PHE A 316 -44.62 28.39 -12.22
CA PHE A 316 -44.87 29.01 -13.53
C PHE A 316 -45.24 28.08 -14.67
N HIS A 317 -45.52 26.83 -14.47
CA HIS A 317 -45.98 25.88 -15.52
C HIS A 317 -45.26 26.05 -16.85
N ILE A 318 -43.92 26.12 -16.84
CA ILE A 318 -43.12 26.22 -18.08
C ILE A 318 -42.87 24.81 -18.58
N SER A 319 -43.55 24.44 -19.66
CA SER A 319 -43.49 23.09 -20.29
C SER A 319 -42.40 22.97 -21.38
N GLU A 320 -41.39 23.79 -21.39
CA GLU A 320 -40.28 23.62 -22.31
C GLU A 320 -39.00 23.17 -21.57
N PRO A 321 -38.30 22.12 -22.08
CA PRO A 321 -37.03 21.70 -21.47
C PRO A 321 -35.99 22.80 -21.74
N LEU A 322 -35.50 23.43 -20.67
CA LEU A 322 -34.33 24.31 -20.73
C LEU A 322 -33.16 23.47 -21.31
N GLN A 323 -32.76 23.81 -22.52
CA GLN A 323 -31.48 23.37 -23.06
C GLN A 323 -30.36 23.98 -22.22
N LEU A 324 -29.75 23.14 -21.38
CA LEU A 324 -28.59 23.50 -20.60
C LEU A 324 -27.39 23.57 -21.53
N SER A 325 -26.70 24.71 -21.54
CA SER A 325 -25.43 24.83 -22.24
C SER A 325 -24.39 23.89 -21.64
N SER A 326 -23.56 23.32 -22.48
CA SER A 326 -22.52 22.34 -22.15
C SER A 326 -21.39 22.89 -21.24
N ASP A 327 -21.46 24.15 -20.84
CA ASP A 327 -20.35 24.85 -20.18
C ASP A 327 -20.42 24.85 -18.64
N ASP A 328 -21.44 24.22 -18.04
CA ASP A 328 -21.65 24.25 -16.58
C ASP A 328 -21.29 22.94 -15.85
N GLU A 329 -20.75 21.94 -16.52
CA GLU A 329 -20.27 20.72 -15.89
C GLU A 329 -18.80 20.85 -15.49
N VAL A 330 -18.52 21.47 -14.35
CA VAL A 330 -17.23 21.32 -13.69
C VAL A 330 -17.22 19.96 -13.00
N ALA A 331 -16.70 18.96 -13.69
CA ALA A 331 -16.40 17.67 -13.07
C ALA A 331 -15.23 17.88 -12.10
N GLU A 332 -15.50 17.80 -10.80
CA GLU A 332 -14.46 17.83 -9.78
C GLU A 332 -13.80 16.45 -9.74
N THR A 333 -12.51 16.38 -10.04
CA THR A 333 -11.73 15.15 -9.89
C THR A 333 -11.14 15.09 -8.49
N THR A 334 -11.39 14.00 -7.79
CA THR A 334 -10.78 13.73 -6.49
C THR A 334 -9.88 12.49 -6.59
N VAL A 335 -8.76 12.50 -5.86
CA VAL A 335 -7.93 11.32 -5.67
C VAL A 335 -8.45 10.59 -4.44
N GLN A 336 -8.84 9.34 -4.60
CA GLN A 336 -9.16 8.44 -3.49
C GLN A 336 -7.98 7.51 -3.27
N GLU A 337 -7.59 7.33 -2.02
CA GLU A 337 -6.48 6.45 -1.64
C GLU A 337 -6.96 5.36 -0.69
N ILE A 338 -6.53 4.13 -0.96
CA ILE A 338 -6.64 3.02 -0.03
C ILE A 338 -5.23 2.71 0.45
N ARG A 339 -5.04 2.69 1.76
CA ARG A 339 -3.74 2.52 2.39
C ARG A 339 -3.68 1.18 3.12
N TYR A 340 -2.62 0.46 2.89
CA TYR A 340 -2.32 -0.84 3.49
C TYR A 340 -1.06 -0.69 4.33
N PRO A 341 -1.16 -0.51 5.63
CA PRO A 341 -0.01 -0.53 6.52
C PRO A 341 0.79 -1.83 6.38
N ARG A 342 2.08 -1.76 6.61
CA ARG A 342 2.89 -2.96 6.72
C ARG A 342 2.42 -3.80 7.92
N MET A 343 2.43 -5.11 7.77
CA MET A 343 2.10 -6.01 8.86
C MET A 343 3.21 -5.97 9.92
N ASN A 344 2.84 -5.70 11.16
CA ASN A 344 3.78 -5.75 12.27
C ASN A 344 3.92 -7.18 12.78
N ASN A 345 5.15 -7.65 12.89
CA ASN A 345 5.50 -8.89 13.58
C ASN A 345 5.83 -8.61 15.05
N SER A 346 5.53 -9.54 15.93
CA SER A 346 5.92 -9.49 17.33
C SER A 346 6.72 -10.74 17.70
N GLU A 347 7.29 -10.80 18.90
CA GLU A 347 7.93 -12.03 19.40
C GLU A 347 6.93 -13.15 19.71
N SER A 348 5.60 -12.81 19.75
CA SER A 348 4.51 -13.78 19.97
C SER A 348 4.02 -14.39 18.65
N ILE A 349 2.82 -14.98 18.65
CA ILE A 349 2.18 -15.52 17.45
C ILE A 349 1.83 -14.43 16.43
N VAL A 350 1.61 -13.18 16.88
CA VAL A 350 1.19 -12.06 16.01
C VAL A 350 2.21 -11.84 14.90
N GLY A 351 1.70 -11.80 13.67
CA GLY A 351 2.51 -11.68 12.45
C GLY A 351 2.06 -12.65 11.37
N ALA A 352 2.86 -12.76 10.32
CA ALA A 352 2.62 -13.61 9.17
C ALA A 352 3.55 -14.84 9.18
N TRP A 353 2.97 -16.00 8.93
CA TRP A 353 3.65 -17.28 8.95
C TRP A 353 3.33 -18.08 7.70
N THR A 354 4.30 -18.82 7.19
CA THR A 354 4.16 -19.68 6.01
C THR A 354 5.07 -20.89 6.10
N ALA A 355 4.76 -21.95 5.38
CA ALA A 355 5.64 -23.13 5.30
C ALA A 355 6.89 -22.86 4.45
N ASN A 356 6.81 -21.99 3.47
CA ASN A 356 7.95 -21.58 2.63
C ASN A 356 7.88 -20.08 2.36
N LYS A 357 8.73 -19.30 3.03
CA LYS A 357 8.76 -17.85 2.92
C LYS A 357 9.27 -17.36 1.54
N ASP A 358 10.00 -18.19 0.82
CA ASP A 358 10.59 -17.87 -0.49
C ASP A 358 9.62 -18.19 -1.65
N SER A 359 8.41 -18.67 -1.34
CA SER A 359 7.37 -18.94 -2.34
C SER A 359 6.12 -18.12 -2.07
N ILE A 360 5.69 -17.36 -3.05
CA ILE A 360 4.42 -16.62 -3.03
C ILE A 360 3.22 -17.58 -3.00
N LYS A 361 3.34 -18.76 -3.63
CA LYS A 361 2.30 -19.81 -3.65
C LYS A 361 2.11 -20.52 -2.30
N SER A 362 3.01 -20.32 -1.33
CA SER A 362 2.86 -20.95 -0.02
C SER A 362 1.75 -20.26 0.78
N PRO A 363 0.81 -21.02 1.36
CA PRO A 363 -0.25 -20.44 2.20
C PRO A 363 0.30 -19.55 3.31
N VAL A 364 -0.37 -18.45 3.58
CA VAL A 364 0.02 -17.46 4.60
C VAL A 364 -1.00 -17.47 5.74
N PHE A 365 -0.52 -17.73 6.96
CA PHE A 365 -1.29 -17.64 8.19
C PHE A 365 -1.01 -16.28 8.84
N LEU A 366 -2.04 -15.47 9.01
CA LEU A 366 -1.97 -14.12 9.55
C LEU A 366 -2.64 -14.11 10.92
N PHE A 367 -1.91 -13.67 11.95
CA PHE A 367 -2.45 -13.52 13.31
C PHE A 367 -2.33 -12.05 13.70
N PHE A 368 -3.46 -11.43 14.06
CA PHE A 368 -3.56 -10.00 14.35
C PHE A 368 -3.61 -9.73 15.86
N PRO A 369 -3.17 -8.54 16.31
CA PRO A 369 -3.19 -8.17 17.74
C PRO A 369 -4.59 -8.14 18.35
N ASP A 370 -5.63 -7.97 17.55
CA ASP A 370 -7.05 -7.95 17.94
C ASP A 370 -7.68 -9.35 18.01
N ASN A 371 -6.85 -10.40 18.00
CA ASN A 371 -7.23 -11.81 18.02
C ASN A 371 -7.98 -12.29 16.77
N ARG A 372 -7.89 -11.59 15.65
CA ARG A 372 -8.34 -12.12 14.35
C ARG A 372 -7.27 -12.98 13.73
N TYR A 373 -7.70 -14.00 13.03
CA TYR A 373 -6.91 -14.92 12.23
C TYR A 373 -7.39 -14.91 10.80
N MET A 374 -6.47 -14.86 9.84
CA MET A 374 -6.77 -15.04 8.43
C MET A 374 -5.80 -16.03 7.81
N LEU A 375 -6.31 -16.96 7.01
CA LEU A 375 -5.52 -17.75 6.07
C LEU A 375 -5.73 -17.19 4.67
N VAL A 376 -4.64 -17.10 3.91
CA VAL A 376 -4.67 -16.85 2.46
C VAL A 376 -3.96 -18.02 1.78
N ASP A 377 -4.70 -18.85 1.04
CA ASP A 377 -4.20 -20.03 0.37
C ASP A 377 -4.45 -19.97 -1.15
N PRO A 378 -3.42 -19.69 -1.95
CA PRO A 378 -3.56 -19.62 -3.41
C PRO A 378 -3.63 -20.98 -4.09
N THR A 379 -3.32 -22.09 -3.40
CA THR A 379 -3.15 -23.41 -4.01
C THR A 379 -4.23 -24.43 -3.66
N GLY A 380 -4.86 -24.25 -2.47
CA GLY A 380 -5.83 -25.20 -1.95
C GLY A 380 -5.26 -26.53 -1.47
N ASN A 381 -3.94 -26.71 -1.48
CA ASN A 381 -3.23 -27.92 -0.96
C ASN A 381 -3.84 -29.26 -1.41
N ALA A 382 -4.13 -29.42 -2.70
CA ALA A 382 -4.60 -30.68 -3.27
C ALA A 382 -3.53 -31.78 -3.11
N THR A 383 -3.72 -32.68 -2.16
CA THR A 383 -2.99 -33.95 -2.11
C THR A 383 -3.86 -35.07 -2.70
N GLN A 384 -3.24 -36.16 -3.18
CA GLN A 384 -3.99 -37.32 -3.71
C GLN A 384 -4.98 -37.94 -2.69
N SER A 385 -4.81 -37.64 -1.40
CA SER A 385 -5.68 -38.10 -0.32
C SER A 385 -6.76 -37.09 0.09
N THR A 386 -6.74 -35.87 -0.47
CA THR A 386 -7.70 -34.84 -0.12
C THR A 386 -8.81 -34.78 -1.18
N PRO A 387 -10.10 -34.86 -0.82
CA PRO A 387 -11.18 -34.71 -1.78
C PRO A 387 -11.06 -33.39 -2.55
N ALA A 388 -11.33 -33.39 -3.85
CA ALA A 388 -11.24 -32.20 -4.69
C ALA A 388 -12.07 -31.00 -4.15
N ALA A 389 -13.13 -31.28 -3.39
CA ALA A 389 -13.93 -30.25 -2.72
C ALA A 389 -13.18 -29.54 -1.59
N CYS A 390 -12.10 -30.16 -1.06
CA CYS A 390 -11.31 -29.62 0.06
C CYS A 390 -10.05 -28.88 -0.41
N ALA A 391 -9.73 -28.94 -1.71
CA ALA A 391 -8.46 -28.47 -2.26
C ALA A 391 -8.68 -27.21 -3.11
N LYS A 392 -9.35 -26.21 -2.56
CA LYS A 392 -9.66 -24.98 -3.31
C LYS A 392 -8.80 -23.83 -2.80
N PRO A 393 -8.26 -23.01 -3.73
CA PRO A 393 -7.74 -21.70 -3.34
C PRO A 393 -8.81 -20.88 -2.62
N GLY A 394 -8.42 -20.16 -1.57
CA GLY A 394 -9.38 -19.36 -0.81
C GLY A 394 -8.80 -18.78 0.46
N VAL A 395 -9.69 -18.27 1.30
CA VAL A 395 -9.36 -17.64 2.58
C VAL A 395 -10.16 -18.25 3.72
N GLU A 396 -9.59 -18.20 4.94
CA GLU A 396 -10.32 -18.38 6.18
C GLU A 396 -10.24 -17.11 7.00
N LEU A 397 -11.33 -16.75 7.68
CA LEU A 397 -11.37 -15.68 8.67
C LEU A 397 -12.01 -16.22 9.95
N ALA A 398 -11.31 -16.06 11.08
CA ALA A 398 -11.75 -16.53 12.38
C ALA A 398 -11.20 -15.64 13.50
N THR A 399 -11.62 -15.92 14.72
CA THR A 399 -10.94 -15.43 15.93
C THR A 399 -10.01 -16.50 16.51
N TYR A 400 -9.00 -16.07 17.26
CA TYR A 400 -8.12 -16.99 17.94
C TYR A 400 -7.85 -16.56 19.39
N SER A 401 -7.43 -17.54 20.20
CA SER A 401 -6.77 -17.30 21.46
C SER A 401 -5.46 -18.09 21.51
N PHE A 402 -4.42 -17.50 22.10
CA PHE A 402 -3.11 -18.11 22.21
C PHE A 402 -2.57 -17.99 23.63
N ASP A 403 -2.21 -19.13 24.23
CA ASP A 403 -1.49 -19.19 25.49
C ASP A 403 -0.01 -19.50 25.23
N PRO A 404 0.89 -18.52 25.38
CA PRO A 404 2.31 -18.73 25.11
C PRO A 404 2.98 -19.70 26.12
N ALA A 405 2.45 -19.84 27.36
CA ALA A 405 3.03 -20.71 28.36
C ALA A 405 2.85 -22.18 28.00
N SER A 406 1.70 -22.55 27.45
CA SER A 406 1.40 -23.92 26.98
C SER A 406 1.59 -24.11 25.49
N SER A 407 1.91 -23.04 24.74
CA SER A 407 1.92 -23.00 23.26
C SER A 407 0.57 -23.44 22.65
N THR A 408 -0.53 -23.18 23.35
CA THR A 408 -1.86 -23.63 22.93
C THR A 408 -2.54 -22.54 22.09
N LEU A 409 -2.86 -22.88 20.85
CA LEU A 409 -3.67 -22.09 19.94
C LEU A 409 -5.07 -22.71 19.85
N LYS A 410 -6.09 -21.87 19.95
CA LYS A 410 -7.47 -22.25 19.74
C LYS A 410 -8.13 -21.24 18.81
N LEU A 411 -8.69 -21.72 17.71
CA LEU A 411 -9.48 -20.93 16.79
C LEU A 411 -10.95 -21.12 17.09
N SER A 412 -11.76 -20.10 16.79
CA SER A 412 -13.20 -20.12 16.96
C SER A 412 -13.86 -19.08 16.06
N SER A 413 -15.18 -19.20 15.89
CA SER A 413 -15.95 -18.19 15.17
C SER A 413 -15.45 -17.97 13.74
N PHE A 414 -15.34 -19.04 12.97
CA PHE A 414 -15.06 -18.93 11.54
C PHE A 414 -16.21 -18.20 10.84
N THR A 415 -15.96 -16.96 10.40
CA THR A 415 -16.93 -16.15 9.65
C THR A 415 -16.83 -16.41 8.16
N TYR A 416 -15.63 -16.78 7.68
CA TYR A 416 -15.37 -17.17 6.30
C TYR A 416 -14.55 -18.44 6.24
N ASN A 417 -14.88 -19.28 5.27
CA ASN A 417 -14.07 -20.40 4.85
C ASN A 417 -14.37 -20.70 3.38
N THR A 418 -13.62 -20.07 2.49
CA THR A 418 -13.67 -20.36 1.05
C THR A 418 -12.57 -21.34 0.62
N ALA A 419 -11.57 -21.59 1.50
CA ALA A 419 -10.48 -22.53 1.27
C ALA A 419 -10.88 -24.00 1.42
N GLY A 420 -12.11 -24.29 1.88
CA GLY A 420 -12.62 -25.64 2.08
C GLY A 420 -11.96 -26.33 3.27
N CYS A 421 -11.24 -27.46 3.03
CA CYS A 421 -10.52 -28.18 4.09
C CYS A 421 -9.03 -27.79 4.20
N ALA A 422 -8.56 -26.84 3.38
CA ALA A 422 -7.26 -26.24 3.59
C ALA A 422 -7.31 -25.34 4.82
N GLY A 423 -6.21 -25.18 5.54
CA GLY A 423 -6.17 -24.31 6.70
C GLY A 423 -6.59 -24.98 8.00
N LEU A 424 -7.16 -24.19 8.93
CA LEU A 424 -7.38 -24.59 10.32
C LEU A 424 -8.85 -24.73 10.71
N SER A 425 -9.79 -24.52 9.80
CA SER A 425 -11.23 -24.61 10.08
C SER A 425 -11.67 -26.01 10.57
N GLY A 426 -11.00 -27.07 10.16
CA GLY A 426 -11.23 -28.42 10.70
C GLY A 426 -10.92 -28.59 12.19
N HIS A 427 -10.25 -27.61 12.80
CA HIS A 427 -9.88 -27.56 14.22
C HIS A 427 -10.68 -26.53 15.02
N ASP A 428 -11.83 -26.06 14.51
CA ASP A 428 -12.69 -25.10 15.18
C ASP A 428 -13.01 -25.55 16.62
N GLY A 429 -12.77 -24.64 17.57
CA GLY A 429 -12.96 -24.86 18.99
C GLY A 429 -12.01 -25.85 19.65
N LYS A 430 -11.13 -26.53 18.89
CA LYS A 430 -10.22 -27.54 19.39
C LYS A 430 -8.81 -26.93 19.63
N PRO A 431 -8.15 -27.28 20.77
CA PRO A 431 -6.80 -26.81 21.03
C PRO A 431 -5.80 -27.52 20.09
N ILE A 432 -4.94 -26.72 19.44
CA ILE A 432 -3.77 -27.18 18.69
C ILE A 432 -2.51 -26.53 19.26
N THR A 433 -1.35 -27.05 18.92
CA THR A 433 -0.08 -26.53 19.42
C THR A 433 0.55 -25.62 18.37
N PHE A 434 0.86 -24.39 18.77
CA PHE A 434 1.66 -23.45 17.97
C PHE A 434 2.92 -23.10 18.76
N LYS A 435 3.98 -23.87 18.53
CA LYS A 435 5.24 -23.73 19.25
C LYS A 435 6.20 -22.82 18.51
N ILE A 436 6.46 -21.65 19.07
CA ILE A 436 7.43 -20.69 18.54
C ILE A 436 8.82 -21.07 19.01
N ASN A 437 9.81 -21.08 18.11
CA ASN A 437 11.21 -21.35 18.42
C ASN A 437 11.90 -20.11 19.00
N GLY A 438 13.02 -20.30 19.70
CA GLY A 438 13.67 -19.27 20.52
C GLY A 438 14.09 -17.97 19.84
N ASN A 439 14.20 -17.95 18.49
CA ASN A 439 14.49 -16.74 17.74
C ASN A 439 13.22 -16.04 17.17
N ALA A 440 12.04 -16.56 17.50
CA ALA A 440 10.75 -16.09 17.00
C ALA A 440 10.60 -16.03 15.46
N GLN A 441 11.52 -16.65 14.71
CA GLN A 441 11.50 -16.69 13.23
C GLN A 441 10.90 -17.99 12.69
N ASN A 442 10.78 -19.02 13.52
CA ASN A 442 10.23 -20.31 13.14
C ASN A 442 9.21 -20.77 14.17
N ALA A 443 8.24 -21.53 13.73
CA ALA A 443 7.25 -22.17 14.60
C ALA A 443 6.91 -23.57 14.09
N THR A 444 6.32 -24.38 14.96
CA THR A 444 5.72 -25.66 14.58
C THR A 444 4.25 -25.63 14.96
N LEU A 445 3.40 -25.89 14.00
CA LEU A 445 1.96 -26.04 14.15
C LEU A 445 1.62 -27.52 14.13
N SER A 446 0.95 -28.05 15.16
CA SER A 446 0.66 -29.48 15.28
C SER A 446 -0.48 -29.76 16.27
N GLY A 447 -0.89 -31.03 16.37
CA GLY A 447 -1.82 -31.50 17.37
C GLY A 447 -3.24 -31.70 16.86
N ASN A 448 -4.02 -32.43 17.65
CA ASN A 448 -5.44 -32.72 17.37
C ASN A 448 -5.71 -33.32 15.96
N GLY A 449 -4.82 -34.22 15.50
CA GLY A 449 -4.90 -34.84 14.18
C GLY A 449 -4.24 -34.04 13.07
N LEU A 450 -3.78 -32.82 13.33
CA LEU A 450 -2.98 -32.03 12.40
C LEU A 450 -1.54 -32.60 12.35
N ALA A 451 -1.09 -32.99 11.18
CA ALA A 451 0.32 -33.34 10.97
C ALA A 451 1.21 -32.13 11.26
N PRO A 452 2.41 -32.33 11.86
CA PRO A 452 3.29 -31.20 12.15
C PRO A 452 3.67 -30.42 10.89
N ILE A 453 3.43 -29.11 10.93
CA ILE A 453 3.80 -28.16 9.88
C ILE A 453 4.87 -27.24 10.44
N SER A 454 6.03 -27.20 9.79
CA SER A 454 7.06 -26.22 10.10
C SER A 454 6.71 -24.91 9.41
N LEU A 455 6.68 -23.84 10.19
CA LEU A 455 6.36 -22.50 9.72
C LEU A 455 7.57 -21.58 9.88
N GLN A 456 7.74 -20.71 8.93
CA GLN A 456 8.70 -19.63 8.93
C GLN A 456 7.94 -18.31 9.04
N ARG A 457 8.47 -17.38 9.81
CA ARG A 457 7.94 -16.02 9.84
C ARG A 457 8.32 -15.30 8.55
N ILE A 458 7.36 -14.66 7.93
CA ILE A 458 7.64 -13.75 6.84
C ILE A 458 8.15 -12.47 7.51
N SER A 459 9.45 -12.17 7.31
CA SER A 459 10.07 -10.96 7.85
C SER A 459 9.57 -9.73 7.09
N ASN A 460 9.43 -8.65 7.83
CA ASN A 460 9.23 -7.32 7.26
C ASN A 460 10.57 -6.77 6.82
#